data_5e296003046eaae6066120c73e8ba97b
#
_entry.id   5e296003046eaae6066120c73e8ba97b
#
_cell.length_a   1.000
_cell.length_b   1.000
_cell.length_c   1.000
_cell.angle_alpha   90.00
_cell.angle_beta   90.00
_cell.angle_gamma   90.00
#
_symmetry.space_group_name_H-M   'P 1'
#
loop_
_entity.id
_entity.type
_entity.pdbx_description
1 polymer ?
#
loop_
_entity_poly.entity_id
_entity_poly.type
_entity_poly.pdbx_seq_one_letter_code
_entity_poly.pdbx_strand_id
1 'polypeptide(L)'
;STFKVASIMVALEDGLCNSGDTVDVGNGIYMYKGARMTDHNMNKGGYGRISVEQAIWYSSNIGVAKTILKGYSDNPTKFVEGLYRIGMNADLRLEIPGAGRAKIRRPDDTTRYWSKTTLPWMSFGYETQVPPINTLAFFNAIANNGEMVRPMFTKEILHNGKTVQSFSTEVINSSICSDHTLALIKDMLLGVVEKGTGKAVHSDIVRIAGKTGTAQIATGGVYRTSGHQVSFCGYFPADHPKYSCIVVIRRPRIGYPSGGTMSGGVVRAIAEKIYASHMSFDVRDMERDSTAVMV
;
A
#
# COMPACT_ATOMS: atom_id res chain seq x y z
N SER A 1 3.90 -6.03 3.71
CA SER A 1 2.69 -5.62 4.47
C SER A 1 1.82 -4.58 3.77
N THR A 2 2.33 -3.77 2.84
CA THR A 2 1.49 -2.94 1.96
C THR A 2 0.57 -3.80 1.08
N PHE A 3 0.99 -5.01 0.76
CA PHE A 3 0.23 -5.99 -0.01
C PHE A 3 -1.07 -6.46 0.69
N LYS A 4 -1.14 -6.40 2.03
CA LYS A 4 -2.34 -6.75 2.81
C LYS A 4 -3.59 -5.97 2.37
N VAL A 5 -3.40 -4.72 1.93
CA VAL A 5 -4.49 -3.88 1.43
C VAL A 5 -5.11 -4.50 0.18
N ALA A 6 -4.29 -4.97 -0.76
CA ALA A 6 -4.75 -5.67 -1.95
C ALA A 6 -5.49 -6.98 -1.59
N SER A 7 -4.95 -7.73 -0.63
CA SER A 7 -5.57 -8.99 -0.19
C SER A 7 -6.96 -8.77 0.42
N ILE A 8 -7.10 -7.79 1.30
CA ILE A 8 -8.39 -7.49 1.93
C ILE A 8 -9.35 -6.85 0.91
N MET A 9 -8.89 -6.00 -0.01
CA MET A 9 -9.71 -5.47 -1.09
C MET A 9 -10.34 -6.60 -1.92
N VAL A 10 -9.55 -7.61 -2.31
CA VAL A 10 -10.06 -8.77 -3.06
C VAL A 10 -11.11 -9.54 -2.25
N ALA A 11 -10.88 -9.77 -0.96
CA ALA A 11 -11.82 -10.49 -0.11
C ALA A 11 -13.14 -9.73 0.12
N LEU A 12 -13.08 -8.40 0.29
CA LEU A 12 -14.25 -7.53 0.38
C LEU A 12 -15.04 -7.52 -0.93
N GLU A 13 -14.37 -7.34 -2.05
CA GLU A 13 -14.99 -7.29 -3.38
C GLU A 13 -15.65 -8.62 -3.78
N ASP A 14 -15.07 -9.73 -3.36
CA ASP A 14 -15.67 -11.06 -3.56
C ASP A 14 -16.75 -11.41 -2.52
N GLY A 15 -17.08 -10.50 -1.59
CA GLY A 15 -18.11 -10.70 -0.56
C GLY A 15 -17.75 -11.77 0.49
N LEU A 16 -16.47 -12.09 0.66
CA LEU A 16 -16.01 -13.14 1.58
C LEU A 16 -15.79 -12.66 3.00
N CYS A 17 -15.77 -11.37 3.22
CA CYS A 17 -15.75 -10.73 4.53
C CYS A 17 -16.34 -9.34 4.49
N ASN A 18 -16.69 -8.82 5.67
CA ASN A 18 -17.00 -7.42 5.91
C ASN A 18 -15.90 -6.78 6.79
N SER A 19 -15.80 -5.46 6.79
CA SER A 19 -14.80 -4.72 7.58
C SER A 19 -14.87 -5.03 9.09
N GLY A 20 -16.08 -5.19 9.62
CA GLY A 20 -16.35 -5.49 11.03
C GLY A 20 -16.26 -6.97 11.43
N ASP A 21 -16.09 -7.88 10.48
CA ASP A 21 -16.02 -9.32 10.78
C ASP A 21 -14.84 -9.61 11.73
N THR A 22 -15.11 -10.43 12.77
CA THR A 22 -14.13 -10.72 13.81
C THR A 22 -13.22 -11.86 13.41
N VAL A 23 -11.92 -11.67 13.62
CA VAL A 23 -10.87 -12.67 13.42
C VAL A 23 -10.10 -12.85 14.73
N ASP A 24 -9.98 -14.10 15.18
CA ASP A 24 -9.17 -14.43 16.35
C ASP A 24 -7.70 -14.60 15.94
N VAL A 25 -6.84 -13.69 16.40
CA VAL A 25 -5.38 -13.73 16.17
C VAL A 25 -4.62 -14.18 17.41
N GLY A 26 -5.34 -14.46 18.52
CA GLY A 26 -4.83 -15.00 19.76
C GLY A 26 -3.67 -14.18 20.33
N ASN A 27 -2.66 -14.88 20.80
CA ASN A 27 -1.45 -14.28 21.37
C ASN A 27 -0.43 -13.79 20.34
N GLY A 28 -0.80 -13.71 19.06
CA GLY A 28 0.09 -13.26 17.97
C GLY A 28 0.99 -14.37 17.42
N ILE A 29 0.65 -15.64 17.70
CA ILE A 29 1.32 -16.82 17.14
C ILE A 29 0.26 -17.75 16.53
N TYR A 30 0.48 -18.16 15.29
CA TYR A 30 -0.40 -19.10 14.60
C TYR A 30 0.42 -20.17 13.88
N MET A 31 0.09 -21.43 14.14
CA MET A 31 0.70 -22.56 13.47
C MET A 31 -0.20 -23.01 12.31
N TYR A 32 0.28 -22.88 11.09
CA TYR A 32 -0.45 -23.32 9.91
C TYR A 32 0.34 -24.40 9.16
N LYS A 33 -0.20 -25.62 9.12
CA LYS A 33 0.40 -26.78 8.44
C LYS A 33 1.90 -26.96 8.75
N GLY A 34 2.26 -26.77 10.02
CA GLY A 34 3.64 -26.91 10.52
C GLY A 34 4.53 -25.66 10.39
N ALA A 35 4.06 -24.60 9.73
CA ALA A 35 4.78 -23.34 9.63
C ALA A 35 4.28 -22.33 10.66
N ARG A 36 5.21 -21.62 11.30
CA ARG A 36 4.91 -20.62 12.33
C ARG A 36 4.74 -19.24 11.69
N MET A 37 3.57 -18.65 11.87
CA MET A 37 3.26 -17.27 11.52
C MET A 37 3.16 -16.43 12.77
N THR A 38 3.63 -15.18 12.71
CA THR A 38 3.61 -14.30 13.88
C THR A 38 3.17 -12.91 13.53
N ASP A 39 2.51 -12.26 14.48
CA ASP A 39 2.29 -10.82 14.50
C ASP A 39 3.42 -10.12 15.27
N HIS A 40 3.64 -8.85 14.98
CA HIS A 40 4.76 -8.09 15.56
C HIS A 40 4.63 -7.89 17.09
N ASN A 41 3.43 -8.04 17.65
CA ASN A 41 3.15 -7.90 19.08
C ASN A 41 3.08 -9.23 19.84
N MET A 42 3.55 -10.34 19.26
CA MET A 42 3.52 -11.66 19.91
C MET A 42 4.18 -11.68 21.30
N ASN A 43 5.22 -10.87 21.51
CA ASN A 43 5.90 -10.74 22.80
C ASN A 43 5.15 -9.84 23.81
N LYS A 44 4.03 -9.24 23.39
CA LYS A 44 3.16 -8.38 24.20
C LYS A 44 1.76 -8.98 24.41
N GLY A 45 1.60 -10.29 24.16
CA GLY A 45 0.35 -11.02 24.37
C GLY A 45 -0.60 -11.06 23.18
N GLY A 46 -0.20 -10.53 22.01
CA GLY A 46 -1.04 -10.52 20.81
C GLY A 46 -2.19 -9.50 20.89
N TYR A 47 -3.14 -9.63 19.97
CA TYR A 47 -4.33 -8.74 19.87
C TYR A 47 -5.64 -9.46 20.26
N GLY A 48 -5.61 -10.78 20.51
CA GLY A 48 -6.81 -11.55 20.79
C GLY A 48 -7.77 -11.59 19.61
N ARG A 49 -8.98 -11.06 19.78
CA ARG A 49 -9.98 -10.91 18.72
C ARG A 49 -9.97 -9.49 18.17
N ILE A 50 -9.86 -9.35 16.86
CA ILE A 50 -9.85 -8.08 16.15
C ILE A 50 -10.79 -8.12 14.95
N SER A 51 -11.23 -6.96 14.48
CA SER A 51 -11.96 -6.87 13.20
C SER A 51 -11.02 -6.97 11.99
N VAL A 52 -11.58 -7.22 10.81
CA VAL A 52 -10.84 -7.22 9.54
C VAL A 52 -10.18 -5.85 9.29
N GLU A 53 -10.88 -4.74 9.60
CA GLU A 53 -10.28 -3.41 9.50
C GLU A 53 -9.14 -3.21 10.50
N GLN A 54 -9.28 -3.69 11.74
CA GLN A 54 -8.21 -3.66 12.75
C GLN A 54 -6.99 -4.52 12.33
N ALA A 55 -7.21 -5.61 11.57
CA ALA A 55 -6.11 -6.38 11.01
C ALA A 55 -5.26 -5.55 10.03
N ILE A 56 -5.87 -4.60 9.31
CA ILE A 56 -5.14 -3.63 8.48
C ILE A 56 -4.48 -2.56 9.34
N TRP A 57 -5.19 -1.98 10.34
CA TRP A 57 -4.63 -0.94 11.22
C TRP A 57 -3.39 -1.42 11.96
N TYR A 58 -3.47 -2.59 12.57
CA TYR A 58 -2.38 -3.20 13.34
C TYR A 58 -1.40 -4.00 12.49
N SER A 59 -1.67 -4.11 11.20
CA SER A 59 -0.83 -4.88 10.27
C SER A 59 -0.67 -6.35 10.68
N SER A 60 -1.73 -6.99 11.21
CA SER A 60 -1.72 -8.38 11.62
C SER A 60 -1.52 -9.30 10.40
N ASN A 61 -0.48 -10.14 10.44
CA ASN A 61 -0.25 -11.20 9.46
C ASN A 61 -1.33 -12.28 9.59
N ILE A 62 -1.60 -12.64 10.85
CA ILE A 62 -2.53 -13.72 11.21
C ILE A 62 -3.94 -13.34 10.82
N GLY A 63 -4.35 -12.09 11.12
CA GLY A 63 -5.69 -11.61 10.79
C GLY A 63 -5.97 -11.65 9.29
N VAL A 64 -5.05 -11.10 8.49
CA VAL A 64 -5.18 -11.12 7.03
C VAL A 64 -5.11 -12.55 6.49
N ALA A 65 -4.14 -13.36 6.93
CA ALA A 65 -4.00 -14.73 6.45
C ALA A 65 -5.24 -15.60 6.74
N LYS A 66 -5.82 -15.49 7.95
CA LYS A 66 -7.04 -16.23 8.30
C LYS A 66 -8.25 -15.78 7.48
N THR A 67 -8.39 -14.47 7.22
CA THR A 67 -9.43 -13.94 6.34
C THR A 67 -9.33 -14.53 4.94
N ILE A 68 -8.12 -14.52 4.35
CA ILE A 68 -7.90 -15.07 3.01
C ILE A 68 -8.07 -16.59 2.99
N LEU A 69 -7.57 -17.31 3.98
CA LEU A 69 -7.75 -18.76 4.07
C LEU A 69 -9.22 -19.17 4.15
N LYS A 70 -10.04 -18.44 4.89
CA LYS A 70 -11.48 -18.71 5.00
C LYS A 70 -12.19 -18.72 3.64
N GLY A 71 -11.78 -17.82 2.73
CA GLY A 71 -12.45 -17.67 1.43
C GLY A 71 -11.80 -18.40 0.26
N TYR A 72 -10.49 -18.70 0.33
CA TYR A 72 -9.73 -19.14 -0.83
C TYR A 72 -8.90 -20.41 -0.63
N SER A 73 -8.99 -21.09 0.52
CA SER A 73 -8.23 -22.33 0.78
C SER A 73 -8.48 -23.42 -0.28
N ASP A 74 -9.73 -23.55 -0.72
CA ASP A 74 -10.16 -24.57 -1.68
C ASP A 74 -9.93 -24.14 -3.13
N ASN A 75 -9.83 -22.84 -3.37
CA ASN A 75 -9.56 -22.30 -4.71
C ASN A 75 -8.62 -21.07 -4.64
N PRO A 76 -7.32 -21.30 -4.43
CA PRO A 76 -6.35 -20.20 -4.35
C PRO A 76 -6.15 -19.47 -5.69
N THR A 77 -6.50 -20.08 -6.81
CA THR A 77 -6.48 -19.43 -8.14
C THR A 77 -7.41 -18.21 -8.15
N LYS A 78 -8.60 -18.32 -7.56
CA LYS A 78 -9.57 -17.21 -7.47
C LYS A 78 -8.97 -16.01 -6.74
N PHE A 79 -8.19 -16.22 -5.68
CA PHE A 79 -7.49 -15.13 -4.98
C PHE A 79 -6.49 -14.42 -5.90
N VAL A 80 -5.67 -15.19 -6.63
CA VAL A 80 -4.67 -14.62 -7.53
C VAL A 80 -5.33 -13.88 -8.70
N GLU A 81 -6.42 -14.41 -9.25
CA GLU A 81 -7.23 -13.72 -10.26
C GLU A 81 -7.82 -12.41 -9.73
N GLY A 82 -8.27 -12.40 -8.47
CA GLY A 82 -8.69 -11.19 -7.78
C GLY A 82 -7.56 -10.14 -7.70
N LEU A 83 -6.34 -10.57 -7.35
CA LEU A 83 -5.17 -9.68 -7.34
C LEU A 83 -4.87 -9.11 -8.74
N TYR A 84 -5.07 -9.89 -9.80
CA TYR A 84 -4.88 -9.44 -11.18
C TYR A 84 -5.97 -8.45 -11.58
N ARG A 85 -7.22 -8.72 -11.23
CA ARG A 85 -8.36 -7.84 -11.48
C ARG A 85 -8.16 -6.44 -10.91
N ILE A 86 -7.62 -6.34 -9.70
CA ILE A 86 -7.32 -5.05 -9.05
C ILE A 86 -5.99 -4.42 -9.52
N GLY A 87 -5.31 -5.00 -10.50
CA GLY A 87 -4.11 -4.44 -11.14
C GLY A 87 -2.79 -4.67 -10.41
N MET A 88 -2.69 -5.59 -9.43
CA MET A 88 -1.44 -5.83 -8.71
C MET A 88 -0.31 -6.39 -9.58
N ASN A 89 -0.63 -7.03 -10.71
CA ASN A 89 0.32 -7.52 -11.70
C ASN A 89 0.41 -6.65 -12.96
N ALA A 90 -0.19 -5.45 -12.96
CA ALA A 90 -0.24 -4.59 -14.13
C ALA A 90 1.15 -4.35 -14.73
N ASP A 91 1.27 -4.53 -16.04
CA ASP A 91 2.45 -4.09 -16.78
C ASP A 91 2.36 -2.58 -17.00
N LEU A 92 3.11 -1.84 -16.20
CA LEU A 92 3.11 -0.38 -16.24
C LEU A 92 3.86 0.18 -17.46
N ARG A 93 4.50 -0.65 -18.27
CA ARG A 93 5.24 -0.27 -19.50
C ARG A 93 6.13 0.95 -19.27
N LEU A 94 6.90 0.93 -18.17
CA LEU A 94 7.76 2.05 -17.80
C LEU A 94 8.93 2.19 -18.80
N GLU A 95 9.14 3.39 -19.29
CA GLU A 95 10.25 3.74 -20.19
C GLU A 95 11.56 4.00 -19.40
N ILE A 96 11.80 3.20 -18.36
CA ILE A 96 12.99 3.28 -17.51
C ILE A 96 13.80 2.01 -17.70
N PRO A 97 15.05 2.09 -18.19
CA PRO A 97 15.93 0.93 -18.31
C PRO A 97 16.06 0.18 -16.97
N GLY A 98 15.86 -1.14 -17.01
CA GLY A 98 15.93 -1.99 -15.81
C GLY A 98 14.70 -1.95 -14.90
N ALA A 99 13.61 -1.31 -15.30
CA ALA A 99 12.36 -1.35 -14.55
C ALA A 99 11.87 -2.80 -14.39
N GLY A 100 11.62 -3.20 -13.13
CA GLY A 100 11.11 -4.54 -12.82
C GLY A 100 9.63 -4.67 -13.13
N ARG A 101 9.17 -5.90 -13.38
CA ARG A 101 7.75 -6.24 -13.51
C ARG A 101 7.25 -6.95 -12.25
N ALA A 102 5.98 -6.77 -11.93
CA ALA A 102 5.35 -7.50 -10.84
C ALA A 102 5.30 -9.01 -11.16
N LYS A 103 5.64 -9.84 -10.16
CA LYS A 103 5.58 -11.29 -10.24
C LYS A 103 4.77 -11.81 -9.06
N ILE A 104 3.58 -12.30 -9.35
CA ILE A 104 2.69 -12.95 -8.39
C ILE A 104 2.56 -14.39 -8.84
N ARG A 105 2.93 -15.32 -7.96
CA ARG A 105 2.89 -16.76 -8.24
C ARG A 105 1.45 -17.23 -8.43
N ARG A 106 1.23 -18.13 -9.36
CA ARG A 106 -0.07 -18.76 -9.60
C ARG A 106 -0.06 -20.23 -9.17
N PRO A 107 -1.18 -20.77 -8.68
CA PRO A 107 -1.28 -22.21 -8.34
C PRO A 107 -1.15 -23.14 -9.54
N ASP A 108 -1.58 -22.67 -10.71
CA ASP A 108 -1.56 -23.41 -11.99
C ASP A 108 -0.23 -23.23 -12.79
N ASP A 109 0.73 -22.49 -12.27
CA ASP A 109 2.06 -22.33 -12.87
C ASP A 109 2.93 -23.57 -12.57
N THR A 110 3.07 -24.44 -13.56
CA THR A 110 3.88 -25.66 -13.44
C THR A 110 5.39 -25.41 -13.34
N THR A 111 5.85 -24.19 -13.64
CA THR A 111 7.27 -23.81 -13.57
C THR A 111 7.73 -23.46 -12.15
N ARG A 112 6.79 -23.25 -11.23
CA ARG A 112 7.05 -22.86 -9.85
C ARG A 112 6.15 -23.62 -8.89
N TYR A 113 6.76 -24.25 -7.91
CA TYR A 113 6.04 -25.01 -6.90
C TYR A 113 5.12 -24.13 -6.06
N TRP A 114 3.81 -24.44 -6.02
CA TRP A 114 2.84 -23.89 -5.09
C TRP A 114 2.78 -24.75 -3.84
N SER A 115 3.26 -24.24 -2.73
CA SER A 115 3.26 -24.97 -1.46
C SER A 115 1.96 -24.78 -0.69
N LYS A 116 1.72 -25.67 0.28
CA LYS A 116 0.58 -25.55 1.21
C LYS A 116 0.58 -24.27 2.05
N THR A 117 1.71 -23.56 2.11
CA THR A 117 1.87 -22.30 2.84
C THR A 117 1.90 -21.06 1.93
N THR A 118 1.95 -21.23 0.61
CA THR A 118 2.06 -20.11 -0.34
C THR A 118 0.89 -19.13 -0.21
N LEU A 119 -0.36 -19.61 -0.20
CA LEU A 119 -1.53 -18.73 -0.09
C LEU A 119 -1.50 -17.83 1.17
N PRO A 120 -1.39 -18.35 2.39
CA PRO A 120 -1.38 -17.48 3.57
C PRO A 120 -0.17 -16.55 3.65
N TRP A 121 1.01 -16.96 3.19
CA TRP A 121 2.19 -16.08 3.13
C TRP A 121 2.07 -15.02 2.05
N MET A 122 1.49 -15.34 0.91
CA MET A 122 1.20 -14.39 -0.15
C MET A 122 0.24 -13.29 0.32
N SER A 123 -0.74 -13.62 1.16
CA SER A 123 -1.75 -12.67 1.62
C SER A 123 -1.19 -11.46 2.36
N PHE A 124 0.00 -11.54 2.93
CA PHE A 124 0.68 -10.41 3.57
C PHE A 124 1.97 -9.97 2.86
N GLY A 125 2.20 -10.47 1.62
CA GLY A 125 3.20 -9.94 0.68
C GLY A 125 4.49 -10.75 0.56
N TYR A 126 4.58 -11.95 1.15
CA TYR A 126 5.64 -12.90 0.82
C TYR A 126 5.25 -13.70 -0.43
N GLU A 127 6.17 -14.45 -1.00
CA GLU A 127 5.95 -15.25 -2.23
C GLU A 127 5.59 -14.40 -3.47
N THR A 128 5.72 -13.07 -3.37
CA THR A 128 5.49 -12.11 -4.46
C THR A 128 6.69 -11.20 -4.63
N GLN A 129 6.85 -10.67 -5.85
CA GLN A 129 7.82 -9.61 -6.15
C GLN A 129 7.06 -8.49 -6.85
N VAL A 130 6.72 -7.45 -6.10
CA VAL A 130 5.99 -6.28 -6.61
C VAL A 130 6.91 -5.07 -6.48
N PRO A 131 7.30 -4.44 -7.61
CA PRO A 131 8.11 -3.24 -7.58
C PRO A 131 7.40 -2.11 -6.79
N PRO A 132 8.16 -1.23 -6.11
CA PRO A 132 7.56 -0.11 -5.39
C PRO A 132 6.63 0.74 -6.24
N ILE A 133 6.94 0.94 -7.52
CA ILE A 133 6.11 1.72 -8.44
C ILE A 133 4.75 1.05 -8.72
N ASN A 134 4.67 -0.29 -8.77
CA ASN A 134 3.39 -0.99 -8.88
C ASN A 134 2.57 -0.84 -7.59
N THR A 135 3.22 -0.91 -6.42
CA THR A 135 2.55 -0.62 -5.15
C THR A 135 2.03 0.81 -5.13
N LEU A 136 2.82 1.79 -5.57
CA LEU A 136 2.40 3.19 -5.67
C LEU A 136 1.22 3.35 -6.64
N ALA A 137 1.26 2.74 -7.82
CA ALA A 137 0.17 2.80 -8.80
C ALA A 137 -1.14 2.23 -8.23
N PHE A 138 -1.08 1.16 -7.46
CA PHE A 138 -2.25 0.59 -6.76
C PHE A 138 -2.80 1.56 -5.70
N PHE A 139 -1.95 2.14 -4.84
CA PHE A 139 -2.39 3.13 -3.85
C PHE A 139 -2.87 4.43 -4.50
N ASN A 140 -2.28 4.82 -5.64
CA ASN A 140 -2.76 5.94 -6.44
C ASN A 140 -4.17 5.65 -6.99
N ALA A 141 -4.44 4.44 -7.47
CA ALA A 141 -5.78 4.06 -7.91
C ALA A 141 -6.81 4.15 -6.78
N ILE A 142 -6.47 3.74 -5.54
CA ILE A 142 -7.34 3.94 -4.38
C ILE A 142 -7.63 5.43 -4.15
N ALA A 143 -6.60 6.28 -4.21
CA ALA A 143 -6.74 7.73 -4.09
C ALA A 143 -7.55 8.36 -5.23
N ASN A 144 -7.41 7.83 -6.44
CA ASN A 144 -8.03 8.29 -7.68
C ASN A 144 -9.38 7.60 -7.98
N ASN A 145 -10.17 7.38 -6.94
CA ASN A 145 -11.52 6.83 -7.03
C ASN A 145 -11.64 5.48 -7.79
N GLY A 146 -10.63 4.64 -7.65
CA GLY A 146 -10.58 3.31 -8.23
C GLY A 146 -9.97 3.26 -9.64
N GLU A 147 -9.71 4.38 -10.28
CA GLU A 147 -9.10 4.42 -11.60
C GLU A 147 -7.58 4.31 -11.50
N MET A 148 -7.00 3.27 -12.11
CA MET A 148 -5.56 3.07 -12.17
C MET A 148 -5.00 3.67 -13.45
N VAL A 149 -4.04 4.57 -13.29
CA VAL A 149 -3.35 5.23 -14.40
C VAL A 149 -1.91 4.74 -14.52
N ARG A 150 -1.39 4.79 -15.72
CA ARG A 150 0.02 4.51 -16.02
C ARG A 150 0.89 5.64 -15.45
N PRO A 151 1.93 5.34 -14.67
CA PRO A 151 2.89 6.34 -14.24
C PRO A 151 3.58 6.99 -15.44
N MET A 152 3.56 8.32 -15.48
CA MET A 152 4.12 9.12 -16.55
C MET A 152 5.26 9.98 -16.02
N PHE A 153 6.44 9.92 -16.63
CA PHE A 153 7.62 10.67 -16.22
C PHE A 153 7.89 11.87 -17.11
N THR A 154 7.42 11.83 -18.37
CA THR A 154 7.57 12.90 -19.34
C THR A 154 6.20 13.47 -19.64
N LYS A 155 5.99 14.77 -19.40
CA LYS A 155 4.75 15.47 -19.71
C LYS A 155 4.77 16.00 -21.14
N GLU A 156 5.89 16.58 -21.54
CA GLU A 156 6.04 17.17 -22.87
C GLU A 156 7.52 17.23 -23.28
N ILE A 157 7.74 17.31 -24.58
CA ILE A 157 9.05 17.56 -25.19
C ILE A 157 9.01 18.96 -25.80
N LEU A 158 9.99 19.78 -25.44
CA LEU A 158 10.12 21.15 -25.94
C LEU A 158 11.32 21.25 -26.89
N HIS A 159 11.14 22.03 -28.00
CA HIS A 159 12.23 22.46 -28.84
C HIS A 159 12.17 23.99 -28.97
N ASN A 160 13.23 24.67 -28.58
CA ASN A 160 13.29 26.16 -28.54
C ASN A 160 12.10 26.80 -27.80
N GLY A 161 11.69 26.19 -26.64
CA GLY A 161 10.57 26.67 -25.82
C GLY A 161 9.16 26.39 -26.39
N LYS A 162 9.06 25.72 -27.54
CA LYS A 162 7.78 25.31 -28.14
C LYS A 162 7.55 23.82 -27.93
N THR A 163 6.33 23.44 -27.50
CA THR A 163 5.94 22.04 -27.36
C THR A 163 5.90 21.37 -28.73
N VAL A 164 6.73 20.34 -28.92
CA VAL A 164 6.75 19.51 -30.14
C VAL A 164 5.99 18.19 -29.92
N GLN A 165 5.88 17.73 -28.67
CA GLN A 165 5.10 16.56 -28.33
C GLN A 165 4.60 16.69 -26.89
N SER A 166 3.36 16.31 -26.64
CA SER A 166 2.77 16.19 -25.30
C SER A 166 2.25 14.78 -25.07
N PHE A 167 2.26 14.35 -23.81
CA PHE A 167 1.78 13.05 -23.39
C PHE A 167 0.57 13.24 -22.48
N SER A 168 -0.45 12.41 -22.65
CA SER A 168 -1.66 12.41 -21.83
C SER A 168 -1.67 11.23 -20.86
N THR A 169 -2.47 11.35 -19.81
CA THR A 169 -2.73 10.26 -18.87
C THR A 169 -3.34 9.05 -19.59
N GLU A 170 -2.78 7.87 -19.36
CA GLU A 170 -3.29 6.60 -19.85
C GLU A 170 -3.95 5.84 -18.71
N VAL A 171 -5.23 5.53 -18.85
CA VAL A 171 -5.98 4.67 -17.93
C VAL A 171 -5.72 3.22 -18.28
N ILE A 172 -5.19 2.43 -17.33
CA ILE A 172 -4.88 1.02 -17.51
C ILE A 172 -5.91 0.09 -16.85
N ASN A 173 -6.68 0.61 -15.88
CA ASN A 173 -7.85 -0.04 -15.32
C ASN A 173 -8.83 1.03 -14.86
N SER A 174 -10.01 1.05 -15.43
CA SER A 174 -11.03 2.08 -15.16
C SER A 174 -11.68 1.94 -13.78
N SER A 175 -11.62 0.75 -13.16
CA SER A 175 -12.13 0.52 -11.81
C SER A 175 -11.50 -0.73 -11.21
N ILE A 176 -10.68 -0.56 -10.17
CA ILE A 176 -10.03 -1.68 -9.47
C ILE A 176 -10.99 -2.43 -8.53
N CYS A 177 -12.06 -1.79 -8.09
CA CYS A 177 -13.08 -2.38 -7.22
C CYS A 177 -14.34 -1.51 -7.23
N SER A 178 -15.44 -1.99 -6.61
CA SER A 178 -16.65 -1.21 -6.41
C SER A 178 -16.44 0.00 -5.49
N ASP A 179 -17.29 1.01 -5.60
CA ASP A 179 -17.25 2.22 -4.75
C ASP A 179 -17.40 1.87 -3.27
N HIS A 180 -18.22 0.84 -2.95
CA HIS A 180 -18.37 0.35 -1.58
C HIS A 180 -17.05 -0.19 -1.01
N THR A 181 -16.41 -1.11 -1.73
CA THR A 181 -15.10 -1.66 -1.32
C THR A 181 -14.06 -0.56 -1.22
N LEU A 182 -14.06 0.38 -2.17
CA LEU A 182 -13.13 1.50 -2.18
C LEU A 182 -13.27 2.38 -0.95
N ALA A 183 -14.50 2.72 -0.54
CA ALA A 183 -14.78 3.50 0.66
C ALA A 183 -14.24 2.80 1.92
N LEU A 184 -14.52 1.49 2.09
CA LEU A 184 -14.01 0.71 3.21
C LEU A 184 -12.47 0.68 3.26
N ILE A 185 -11.82 0.53 2.11
CA ILE A 185 -10.35 0.53 2.04
C ILE A 185 -9.77 1.92 2.38
N LYS A 186 -10.38 3.00 1.92
CA LYS A 186 -9.96 4.37 2.28
C LYS A 186 -10.04 4.60 3.79
N ASP A 187 -11.13 4.16 4.43
CA ASP A 187 -11.31 4.25 5.89
C ASP A 187 -10.27 3.40 6.64
N MET A 188 -9.98 2.19 6.16
CA MET A 188 -8.92 1.35 6.74
C MET A 188 -7.55 2.02 6.65
N LEU A 189 -7.20 2.63 5.51
CA LEU A 189 -5.91 3.30 5.32
C LEU A 189 -5.76 4.55 6.19
N LEU A 190 -6.83 5.29 6.40
CA LEU A 190 -6.87 6.38 7.36
C LEU A 190 -6.69 5.86 8.79
N GLY A 191 -7.39 4.79 9.15
CA GLY A 191 -7.27 4.14 10.46
C GLY A 191 -5.87 3.61 10.77
N VAL A 192 -5.07 3.23 9.77
CA VAL A 192 -3.64 2.88 9.96
C VAL A 192 -2.86 4.05 10.56
N VAL A 193 -3.11 5.27 10.10
CA VAL A 193 -2.42 6.48 10.57
C VAL A 193 -3.01 6.98 11.90
N GLU A 194 -4.31 6.97 12.04
CA GLU A 194 -4.97 7.51 13.24
C GLU A 194 -4.91 6.56 14.44
N LYS A 195 -5.05 5.25 14.21
CA LYS A 195 -5.25 4.23 15.26
C LYS A 195 -4.20 3.12 15.25
N GLY A 196 -3.51 2.94 14.13
CA GLY A 196 -2.68 1.77 13.86
C GLY A 196 -1.18 2.00 13.89
N THR A 197 -0.48 1.21 13.06
CA THR A 197 0.99 1.20 12.95
C THR A 197 1.57 2.45 12.30
N GLY A 198 0.74 3.30 11.72
CA GLY A 198 1.12 4.55 11.06
C GLY A 198 1.01 5.80 11.93
N LYS A 199 0.80 5.70 13.25
CA LYS A 199 0.63 6.88 14.12
C LYS A 199 1.75 7.92 14.02
N ALA A 200 2.98 7.51 13.73
CA ALA A 200 4.10 8.43 13.52
C ALA A 200 3.98 9.29 12.24
N VAL A 201 3.03 8.95 11.36
CA VAL A 201 2.72 9.68 10.12
C VAL A 201 1.61 10.71 10.33
N HIS A 202 0.93 10.66 11.47
CA HIS A 202 -0.10 11.64 11.80
C HIS A 202 0.44 13.06 11.71
N SER A 203 -0.34 13.96 11.13
CA SER A 203 -0.03 15.38 10.99
C SER A 203 -1.25 16.22 11.32
N ASP A 204 -1.06 17.27 12.08
CA ASP A 204 -2.10 18.26 12.41
C ASP A 204 -2.35 19.24 11.25
N ILE A 205 -1.48 19.23 10.22
CA ILE A 205 -1.54 20.13 9.06
C ILE A 205 -2.34 19.52 7.92
N VAL A 206 -2.10 18.22 7.63
CA VAL A 206 -2.73 17.51 6.51
C VAL A 206 -3.01 16.07 6.88
N ARG A 207 -4.23 15.61 6.63
CA ARG A 207 -4.59 14.21 6.88
C ARG A 207 -3.93 13.30 5.85
N ILE A 208 -3.28 12.26 6.33
CA ILE A 208 -2.56 11.28 5.49
C ILE A 208 -3.21 9.91 5.68
N ALA A 209 -3.47 9.22 4.59
CA ALA A 209 -3.92 7.83 4.60
C ALA A 209 -2.86 6.95 3.94
N GLY A 210 -2.65 5.73 4.47
CA GLY A 210 -1.67 4.84 3.88
C GLY A 210 -1.38 3.60 4.72
N LYS A 211 -0.34 2.87 4.33
CA LYS A 211 0.04 1.60 4.94
C LYS A 211 1.53 1.49 5.16
N THR A 212 1.90 1.08 6.35
CA THR A 212 3.28 0.74 6.74
C THR A 212 3.68 -0.62 6.17
N GLY A 213 4.94 -0.76 5.80
CA GLY A 213 5.55 -2.02 5.42
C GLY A 213 6.85 -2.25 6.19
N THR A 214 7.05 -3.47 6.67
CA THR A 214 8.32 -3.95 7.20
C THR A 214 8.48 -5.38 6.73
N ALA A 215 9.48 -5.65 5.92
CA ALA A 215 9.76 -6.95 5.35
C ALA A 215 11.21 -7.35 5.63
N GLN A 216 11.44 -8.62 5.90
CA GLN A 216 12.80 -9.18 5.91
C GLN A 216 13.30 -9.32 4.47
N ILE A 217 14.56 -8.99 4.26
CA ILE A 217 15.22 -9.16 2.96
C ILE A 217 15.82 -10.57 2.91
N ALA A 218 15.50 -11.32 1.86
CA ALA A 218 16.19 -12.58 1.58
C ALA A 218 17.48 -12.33 0.78
N THR A 219 18.56 -13.00 1.14
CA THR A 219 19.80 -13.06 0.35
C THR A 219 20.16 -14.53 0.19
N GLY A 220 20.27 -15.01 -1.06
CA GLY A 220 20.49 -16.44 -1.34
C GLY A 220 19.38 -17.34 -0.80
N GLY A 221 18.14 -16.88 -0.73
CA GLY A 221 17.01 -17.64 -0.17
C GLY A 221 16.90 -17.65 1.36
N VAL A 222 17.80 -16.98 2.08
CA VAL A 222 17.84 -16.98 3.55
C VAL A 222 17.49 -15.60 4.10
N TYR A 223 16.60 -15.56 5.11
CA TYR A 223 16.11 -14.32 5.72
C TYR A 223 16.91 -13.86 6.96
N ARG A 224 17.72 -14.72 7.57
CA ARG A 224 18.26 -14.52 8.93
C ARG A 224 19.26 -13.38 9.11
N THR A 225 19.97 -12.94 8.06
CA THR A 225 21.10 -11.98 8.20
C THR A 225 21.00 -10.77 7.26
N SER A 226 19.98 -10.69 6.44
CA SER A 226 19.94 -9.79 5.29
C SER A 226 19.36 -8.41 5.57
N GLY A 227 18.90 -8.16 6.81
CA GLY A 227 18.30 -6.90 7.22
C GLY A 227 16.84 -6.75 6.81
N HIS A 228 16.32 -5.55 6.98
CA HIS A 228 14.93 -5.21 6.71
C HIS A 228 14.81 -4.20 5.57
N GLN A 229 13.68 -4.26 4.87
CA GLN A 229 13.17 -3.19 4.04
C GLN A 229 11.94 -2.61 4.72
N VAL A 230 11.98 -1.32 5.00
CA VAL A 230 10.85 -0.59 5.58
C VAL A 230 10.25 0.33 4.53
N SER A 231 8.93 0.52 4.58
CA SER A 231 8.22 1.36 3.62
C SER A 231 6.97 1.98 4.24
N PHE A 232 6.54 3.07 3.63
CA PHE A 232 5.21 3.61 3.79
C PHE A 232 4.71 4.01 2.40
N CYS A 233 3.50 3.58 2.06
CA CYS A 233 2.81 3.97 0.84
C CYS A 233 1.46 4.54 1.20
N GLY A 234 1.11 5.70 0.63
CA GLY A 234 -0.14 6.38 0.95
C GLY A 234 -0.40 7.58 0.07
N TYR A 235 -1.36 8.38 0.47
CA TYR A 235 -1.80 9.57 -0.25
C TYR A 235 -2.26 10.67 0.71
N PHE A 236 -2.28 11.88 0.22
CA PHE A 236 -2.71 13.07 0.96
C PHE A 236 -3.21 14.20 0.03
N PRO A 237 -4.12 15.10 0.53
CA PRO A 237 -4.93 14.94 1.73
C PRO A 237 -5.79 13.68 1.66
N ALA A 238 -6.13 13.06 2.82
CA ALA A 238 -6.89 11.81 2.82
C ALA A 238 -8.32 11.98 2.28
N ASP A 239 -8.93 13.14 2.54
CA ASP A 239 -10.32 13.43 2.19
C ASP A 239 -10.48 13.79 0.69
N HIS A 240 -9.51 14.53 0.14
CA HIS A 240 -9.47 14.95 -1.28
C HIS A 240 -8.07 14.72 -1.83
N PRO A 241 -7.72 13.47 -2.16
CA PRO A 241 -6.36 13.12 -2.54
C PRO A 241 -5.85 13.90 -3.76
N LYS A 242 -4.67 14.51 -3.62
CA LYS A 242 -3.96 15.19 -4.70
C LYS A 242 -2.62 14.55 -5.00
N TYR A 243 -2.03 13.90 -4.01
CA TYR A 243 -0.69 13.30 -4.11
C TYR A 243 -0.70 11.89 -3.54
N SER A 244 -0.04 10.98 -4.22
CA SER A 244 0.35 9.67 -3.67
C SER A 244 1.86 9.59 -3.54
N CYS A 245 2.34 8.92 -2.49
CA CYS A 245 3.76 8.85 -2.18
C CYS A 245 4.13 7.48 -1.63
N ILE A 246 5.27 6.96 -2.06
CA ILE A 246 5.91 5.79 -1.46
C ILE A 246 7.34 6.12 -1.07
N VAL A 247 7.72 5.77 0.16
CA VAL A 247 9.10 5.83 0.63
C VAL A 247 9.54 4.43 1.03
N VAL A 248 10.65 4.00 0.46
CA VAL A 248 11.26 2.69 0.73
C VAL A 248 12.69 2.89 1.22
N ILE A 249 13.01 2.36 2.40
CA ILE A 249 14.35 2.37 2.97
C ILE A 249 14.82 0.93 3.09
N ARG A 250 15.90 0.60 2.41
CA ARG A 250 16.48 -0.74 2.43
C ARG A 250 17.68 -0.80 3.35
N ARG A 251 17.67 -1.80 4.26
CA ARG A 251 18.75 -2.04 5.24
C ARG A 251 19.05 -0.81 6.11
N PRO A 252 18.06 -0.25 6.83
CA PRO A 252 18.33 0.83 7.75
C PRO A 252 19.39 0.37 8.78
N ARG A 253 20.35 1.25 9.06
CA ARG A 253 21.49 0.92 9.94
C ARG A 253 21.33 1.44 11.36
N ILE A 254 20.39 2.35 11.59
CA ILE A 254 20.18 3.03 12.87
C ILE A 254 18.74 2.82 13.30
N GLY A 255 18.54 2.53 14.58
CA GLY A 255 17.23 2.38 15.20
C GLY A 255 16.52 1.07 14.86
N TYR A 256 15.31 0.91 15.39
CA TYR A 256 14.46 -0.25 15.11
C TYR A 256 13.81 -0.10 13.72
N PRO A 257 13.89 -1.11 12.84
CA PRO A 257 13.35 -1.00 11.50
C PRO A 257 11.82 -0.91 11.51
N SER A 258 11.28 0.29 11.30
CA SER A 258 9.85 0.58 11.32
C SER A 258 9.43 1.37 10.09
N GLY A 259 8.47 0.84 9.34
CA GLY A 259 7.88 1.54 8.20
C GLY A 259 7.15 2.82 8.60
N GLY A 260 6.53 2.85 9.80
CA GLY A 260 5.82 4.01 10.31
C GLY A 260 6.76 5.17 10.67
N THR A 261 7.78 4.92 11.48
CA THR A 261 8.68 5.97 11.97
C THR A 261 9.70 6.41 10.92
N MET A 262 10.32 5.47 10.21
CA MET A 262 11.38 5.79 9.24
C MET A 262 10.79 6.31 7.92
N SER A 263 10.13 5.44 7.17
CA SER A 263 9.58 5.81 5.86
C SER A 263 8.37 6.74 5.98
N GLY A 264 7.50 6.51 6.96
CA GLY A 264 6.33 7.33 7.21
C GLY A 264 6.68 8.75 7.69
N GLY A 265 7.72 8.90 8.51
CA GLY A 265 8.23 10.22 8.90
C GLY A 265 8.67 11.07 7.72
N VAL A 266 9.29 10.46 6.71
CA VAL A 266 9.66 11.15 5.46
C VAL A 266 8.41 11.54 4.66
N VAL A 267 7.42 10.63 4.54
CA VAL A 267 6.15 10.95 3.84
C VAL A 267 5.43 12.10 4.53
N ARG A 268 5.37 12.11 5.88
CA ARG A 268 4.77 13.21 6.65
C ARG A 268 5.48 14.53 6.35
N ALA A 269 6.80 14.57 6.41
CA ALA A 269 7.58 15.77 6.13
C ALA A 269 7.36 16.30 4.70
N ILE A 270 7.25 15.40 3.71
CA ILE A 270 6.92 15.77 2.32
C ILE A 270 5.52 16.38 2.25
N ALA A 271 4.52 15.73 2.85
CA ALA A 271 3.13 16.18 2.83
C ALA A 271 2.97 17.57 3.51
N GLU A 272 3.56 17.73 4.69
CA GLU A 272 3.54 19.00 5.42
C GLU A 272 4.22 20.12 4.62
N LYS A 273 5.36 19.85 3.98
CA LYS A 273 6.08 20.85 3.18
C LYS A 273 5.29 21.26 1.94
N ILE A 274 4.67 20.31 1.23
CA ILE A 274 3.84 20.60 0.06
C ILE A 274 2.63 21.44 0.50
N TYR A 275 1.96 21.07 1.59
CA TYR A 275 0.79 21.78 2.08
C TYR A 275 1.12 23.19 2.56
N ALA A 276 2.19 23.37 3.31
CA ALA A 276 2.65 24.68 3.75
C ALA A 276 3.05 25.60 2.57
N SER A 277 3.61 25.05 1.50
CA SER A 277 3.94 25.81 0.29
C SER A 277 2.69 26.35 -0.41
N HIS A 278 1.62 25.56 -0.47
CA HIS A 278 0.34 26.03 -1.05
C HIS A 278 -0.29 27.12 -0.20
N MET A 279 -0.30 26.99 1.12
CA MET A 279 -0.82 28.03 2.02
C MET A 279 -0.07 29.36 1.88
N SER A 280 1.24 29.33 1.66
CA SER A 280 2.05 30.55 1.47
C SER A 280 1.80 31.25 0.13
N PHE A 281 1.34 30.53 -0.89
CA PHE A 281 0.91 31.14 -2.16
C PHE A 281 -0.46 31.81 -2.03
N ASP A 282 -1.42 31.16 -1.37
CA ASP A 282 -2.75 31.73 -1.15
C ASP A 282 -2.70 33.05 -0.35
N VAL A 283 -1.84 33.13 0.67
CA VAL A 283 -1.63 34.37 1.46
C VAL A 283 -1.02 35.49 0.60
N ARG A 284 -0.05 35.19 -0.26
CA ARG A 284 0.55 36.19 -1.15
C ARG A 284 -0.40 36.70 -2.22
N ASP A 285 -1.29 35.88 -2.72
CA ASP A 285 -2.30 36.27 -3.69
C ASP A 285 -3.40 37.11 -3.01
N MET A 286 -3.79 36.82 -1.78
CA MET A 286 -4.70 37.67 -0.99
C MET A 286 -4.08 39.03 -0.64
N GLU A 287 -2.78 39.10 -0.36
CA GLU A 287 -2.07 40.36 -0.12
C GLU A 287 -1.94 41.24 -1.39
N ARG A 288 -1.77 40.59 -2.57
CA ARG A 288 -1.75 41.29 -3.86
C ARG A 288 -3.11 41.86 -4.24
N ASP A 289 -4.18 41.11 -4.01
CA ASP A 289 -5.54 41.60 -4.28
C ASP A 289 -5.94 42.72 -3.32
N SER A 290 -5.49 42.70 -2.07
CA SER A 290 -5.76 43.79 -1.11
C SER A 290 -4.99 45.07 -1.41
N THR A 291 -3.84 45.02 -2.09
CA THR A 291 -3.09 46.19 -2.53
C THR A 291 -3.60 46.79 -3.84
N ALA A 292 -4.37 46.02 -4.64
CA ALA A 292 -4.99 46.51 -5.87
C ALA A 292 -6.26 47.36 -5.67
N VAL A 293 -6.78 47.48 -4.45
CA VAL A 293 -7.99 48.22 -4.12
C VAL A 293 -7.70 49.65 -3.53
N MET A 294 -6.42 50.05 -3.44
CA MET A 294 -5.99 51.36 -2.98
C MET A 294 -5.27 52.16 -4.08
N VAL A 295 -5.89 52.34 -5.23
CA VAL A 295 -5.50 53.42 -6.21
C VAL A 295 -6.75 54.03 -6.76
#